data_b885fd718175148f39fed2a2ce2e80eb
#
_entry.id   b885fd718175148f39fed2a2ce2e80eb
#
_cell.length_a   1.000
_cell.length_b   1.000
_cell.length_c   1.000
_cell.angle_alpha   90.00
_cell.angle_beta   90.00
_cell.angle_gamma   90.00
#
_symmetry.space_group_name_H-M   'P 1'
#
loop_
_entity.id
_entity.type
_entity.pdbx_description
1 polymer ?
#
loop_
_entity_poly.entity_id
_entity_poly.type
_entity_poly.pdbx_seq_one_letter_code
_entity_poly.pdbx_strand_id
1 'polypeptide(L)'
;HPLNMVAHKIAPSIATNNCTVCKQTELTPMTAMILADVLYEAGLPPEMFSVVTGWPEDIGLEMIKNPNIDLITFTGSVGVGKYIAEQAGYKRTVLELGGNDPLIVLNDLNDDDLKKAVELAVTGATKNSGQRCTAVKRILCQDKVADKFVEMALERAKKIKFGDPMDMQTDLGTVVNAEAAELFDKRVSMAEEDGAKVLYHPGRNGALLPPIVVDNVNYKSELVREETFGPVIPIIRVPDEDEQVIKISNSTAFGLSSGVCTNNFNRAKNYIQELNVGTVNIWEVPGYRIE
;
A
#
# COMPACT_ATOMS: atom_id res chain seq x y z
N HIS A 1 -7.57 3.03 5.97
CA HIS A 1 -7.25 3.69 7.26
C HIS A 1 -8.07 4.96 7.46
N PRO A 2 -9.40 4.87 7.70
CA PRO A 2 -10.30 6.05 7.71
C PRO A 2 -9.90 7.11 8.74
N LEU A 3 -9.55 6.71 9.96
CA LEU A 3 -9.12 7.64 11.00
C LEU A 3 -7.72 8.21 10.74
N ASN A 4 -6.76 7.34 10.44
CA ASN A 4 -5.37 7.72 10.33
C ASN A 4 -5.12 8.72 9.18
N MET A 5 -5.78 8.50 8.03
CA MET A 5 -5.64 9.39 6.88
C MET A 5 -6.22 10.78 7.12
N VAL A 6 -7.28 10.89 7.91
CA VAL A 6 -7.83 12.18 8.33
C VAL A 6 -6.89 12.84 9.35
N ALA A 7 -6.48 12.11 10.39
CA ALA A 7 -5.59 12.61 11.44
C ALA A 7 -4.27 13.18 10.89
N HIS A 8 -3.65 12.50 9.92
CA HIS A 8 -2.42 12.98 9.25
C HIS A 8 -2.54 14.37 8.62
N LYS A 9 -3.74 14.76 8.20
CA LYS A 9 -4.00 16.05 7.57
C LYS A 9 -4.47 17.10 8.56
N ILE A 10 -5.37 16.69 9.45
CA ILE A 10 -6.04 17.62 10.37
C ILE A 10 -5.13 18.00 11.54
N ALA A 11 -4.39 17.06 12.12
CA ALA A 11 -3.53 17.35 13.27
C ALA A 11 -2.46 18.42 12.97
N PRO A 12 -1.65 18.31 11.89
CA PRO A 12 -0.70 19.37 11.56
C PRO A 12 -1.40 20.67 11.13
N SER A 13 -2.56 20.61 10.49
CA SER A 13 -3.33 21.79 10.12
C SER A 13 -3.77 22.59 11.34
N ILE A 14 -4.35 21.94 12.33
CA ILE A 14 -4.74 22.56 13.59
C ILE A 14 -3.51 23.08 14.34
N ALA A 15 -2.44 22.30 14.43
CA ALA A 15 -1.21 22.69 15.13
C ALA A 15 -0.55 23.93 14.54
N THR A 16 -0.77 24.20 13.26
CA THR A 16 -0.26 25.38 12.54
C THR A 16 -1.31 26.46 12.32
N ASN A 17 -2.45 26.37 13.03
CA ASN A 17 -3.53 27.35 13.04
C ASN A 17 -4.17 27.58 11.68
N ASN A 18 -4.40 26.52 10.91
CA ASN A 18 -5.12 26.57 9.64
C ASN A 18 -6.55 26.05 9.78
N CYS A 19 -7.50 26.73 9.10
CA CYS A 19 -8.84 26.21 8.92
C CYS A 19 -8.83 25.13 7.82
N THR A 20 -9.60 24.06 8.01
CA THR A 20 -9.62 22.94 7.09
C THR A 20 -11.05 22.52 6.77
N VAL A 21 -11.33 22.34 5.49
CA VAL A 21 -12.53 21.67 4.99
C VAL A 21 -12.12 20.27 4.52
N CYS A 22 -12.69 19.24 5.13
CA CYS A 22 -12.41 17.84 4.82
C CYS A 22 -13.57 17.20 4.07
N LYS A 23 -13.37 16.89 2.80
CA LYS A 23 -14.21 15.95 2.04
C LYS A 23 -13.62 14.56 2.23
N GLN A 24 -14.31 13.72 2.93
CA GLN A 24 -13.90 12.34 3.11
C GLN A 24 -14.54 11.42 2.07
N THR A 25 -14.09 10.17 2.03
CA THR A 25 -14.68 9.18 1.13
C THR A 25 -16.10 8.84 1.57
N GLU A 26 -16.99 8.71 0.61
CA GLU A 26 -18.37 8.27 0.78
C GLU A 26 -18.49 6.83 1.31
N LEU A 27 -17.42 6.04 1.18
CA LEU A 27 -17.38 4.65 1.66
C LEU A 27 -17.15 4.52 3.17
N THR A 28 -16.50 5.52 3.80
CA THR A 28 -16.22 5.51 5.25
C THR A 28 -16.43 6.88 5.89
N PRO A 29 -17.63 7.48 5.78
CA PRO A 29 -17.88 8.86 6.18
C PRO A 29 -17.86 9.10 7.68
N MET A 30 -18.30 8.15 8.48
CA MET A 30 -18.56 8.33 9.90
C MET A 30 -17.31 8.67 10.72
N THR A 31 -16.15 8.14 10.35
CA THR A 31 -14.94 8.28 11.17
C THR A 31 -14.45 9.73 11.28
N ALA A 32 -14.49 10.49 10.18
CA ALA A 32 -14.08 11.89 10.20
C ALA A 32 -15.13 12.78 10.90
N MET A 33 -16.41 12.45 10.79
CA MET A 33 -17.50 13.14 11.51
C MET A 33 -17.36 12.96 13.02
N ILE A 34 -17.13 11.71 13.47
CA ILE A 34 -16.91 11.43 14.90
C ILE A 34 -15.64 12.14 15.40
N LEU A 35 -14.56 12.19 14.59
CA LEU A 35 -13.36 12.93 14.95
C LEU A 35 -13.65 14.44 15.12
N ALA A 36 -14.48 15.02 14.24
CA ALA A 36 -14.88 16.42 14.37
C ALA A 36 -15.65 16.67 15.68
N ASP A 37 -16.62 15.82 15.99
CA ASP A 37 -17.38 15.93 17.26
C ASP A 37 -16.45 15.86 18.48
N VAL A 38 -15.54 14.90 18.52
CA VAL A 38 -14.55 14.77 19.61
C VAL A 38 -13.67 16.02 19.73
N LEU A 39 -13.24 16.61 18.61
CA LEU A 39 -12.43 17.83 18.62
C LEU A 39 -13.23 19.04 19.10
N TYR A 40 -14.49 19.17 18.73
CA TYR A 40 -15.38 20.26 19.20
C TYR A 40 -15.66 20.12 20.70
N GLU A 41 -15.93 18.91 21.17
CA GLU A 41 -16.09 18.64 22.62
C GLU A 41 -14.81 18.96 23.42
N ALA A 42 -13.66 18.78 22.79
CA ALA A 42 -12.35 19.16 23.36
C ALA A 42 -12.06 20.68 23.31
N GLY A 43 -12.95 21.48 22.72
CA GLY A 43 -12.84 22.95 22.66
C GLY A 43 -12.23 23.50 21.36
N LEU A 44 -12.10 22.70 20.31
CA LEU A 44 -11.69 23.20 19.00
C LEU A 44 -12.82 24.09 18.41
N PRO A 45 -12.55 25.34 18.01
CA PRO A 45 -13.54 26.18 17.33
C PRO A 45 -14.05 25.47 16.06
N PRO A 46 -15.39 25.40 15.84
CA PRO A 46 -15.95 24.69 14.68
C PRO A 46 -15.46 25.19 13.33
N GLU A 47 -15.08 26.44 13.24
CA GLU A 47 -14.57 27.08 12.02
C GLU A 47 -13.18 26.53 11.62
N MET A 48 -12.46 25.93 12.55
CA MET A 48 -11.13 25.38 12.27
C MET A 48 -11.14 24.04 11.56
N PHE A 49 -12.22 23.26 11.71
CA PHE A 49 -12.36 21.98 11.07
C PHE A 49 -13.81 21.72 10.67
N SER A 50 -14.06 21.64 9.37
CA SER A 50 -15.39 21.33 8.82
C SER A 50 -15.33 20.05 8.01
N VAL A 51 -16.26 19.13 8.24
CA VAL A 51 -16.40 17.90 7.47
C VAL A 51 -17.59 18.03 6.54
N VAL A 52 -17.33 17.81 5.24
CA VAL A 52 -18.39 17.80 4.21
C VAL A 52 -18.50 16.39 3.61
N THR A 53 -19.74 15.98 3.34
CA THR A 53 -20.05 14.70 2.71
C THR A 53 -20.68 14.93 1.35
N GLY A 54 -20.37 14.06 0.39
CA GLY A 54 -20.92 14.13 -0.96
C GLY A 54 -20.07 13.33 -1.93
N TRP A 55 -20.60 13.11 -3.10
CA TRP A 55 -19.88 12.42 -4.16
C TRP A 55 -18.78 13.32 -4.74
N PRO A 56 -17.66 12.73 -5.21
CA PRO A 56 -16.59 13.51 -5.84
C PRO A 56 -17.06 14.36 -7.02
N GLU A 57 -18.05 13.90 -7.76
CA GLU A 57 -18.63 14.56 -8.92
C GLU A 57 -19.38 15.84 -8.54
N ASP A 58 -19.98 15.88 -7.35
CA ASP A 58 -20.81 16.99 -6.90
C ASP A 58 -19.98 18.10 -6.25
N ILE A 59 -19.03 17.74 -5.39
CA ILE A 59 -18.31 18.74 -4.57
C ILE A 59 -16.82 18.79 -4.81
N GLY A 60 -16.23 17.77 -5.43
CA GLY A 60 -14.78 17.67 -5.59
C GLY A 60 -14.16 18.80 -6.38
N LEU A 61 -14.72 19.08 -7.56
CA LEU A 61 -14.21 20.16 -8.43
C LEU A 61 -14.40 21.54 -7.82
N GLU A 62 -15.53 21.76 -7.12
CA GLU A 62 -15.79 23.02 -6.41
C GLU A 62 -14.73 23.27 -5.34
N MET A 63 -14.41 22.26 -4.53
CA MET A 63 -13.34 22.39 -3.53
C MET A 63 -11.98 22.66 -4.16
N ILE A 64 -11.64 21.98 -5.27
CA ILE A 64 -10.36 22.16 -5.95
C ILE A 64 -10.23 23.59 -6.50
N LYS A 65 -11.28 24.14 -7.08
CA LYS A 65 -11.26 25.46 -7.76
C LYS A 65 -11.62 26.64 -6.85
N ASN A 66 -12.19 26.39 -5.67
CA ASN A 66 -12.67 27.46 -4.79
C ASN A 66 -11.55 28.46 -4.45
N PRO A 67 -11.74 29.77 -4.69
CA PRO A 67 -10.69 30.77 -4.47
C PRO A 67 -10.28 30.95 -3.01
N ASN A 68 -11.10 30.48 -2.06
CA ASN A 68 -10.83 30.56 -0.62
C ASN A 68 -10.01 29.35 -0.10
N ILE A 69 -9.60 28.46 -0.98
CA ILE A 69 -8.71 27.33 -0.63
C ILE A 69 -7.32 27.60 -1.18
N ASP A 70 -6.35 27.68 -0.31
CA ASP A 70 -4.95 27.98 -0.63
C ASP A 70 -4.09 26.72 -0.84
N LEU A 71 -4.43 25.64 -0.14
CA LEU A 71 -3.71 24.38 -0.17
C LEU A 71 -4.66 23.19 -0.27
N ILE A 72 -4.33 22.26 -1.14
CA ILE A 72 -5.05 20.99 -1.29
C ILE A 72 -4.14 19.87 -0.81
N THR A 73 -4.58 19.09 0.19
CA THR A 73 -3.94 17.84 0.58
C THR A 73 -4.84 16.66 0.24
N PHE A 74 -4.30 15.70 -0.46
CA PHE A 74 -5.06 14.54 -0.95
C PHE A 74 -4.28 13.24 -0.75
N THR A 75 -4.97 12.19 -0.34
CA THR A 75 -4.45 10.82 -0.33
C THR A 75 -5.44 9.94 -1.09
N GLY A 76 -4.95 9.24 -2.11
CA GLY A 76 -5.80 8.36 -2.92
C GLY A 76 -5.10 7.84 -4.17
N SER A 77 -5.87 7.49 -5.20
CA SER A 77 -5.32 6.91 -6.42
C SER A 77 -4.50 7.90 -7.24
N VAL A 78 -3.53 7.37 -8.00
CA VAL A 78 -2.68 8.18 -8.90
C VAL A 78 -3.52 8.94 -9.93
N GLY A 79 -4.57 8.33 -10.49
CA GLY A 79 -5.44 8.98 -11.47
C GLY A 79 -6.15 10.21 -10.91
N VAL A 80 -6.73 10.09 -9.72
CA VAL A 80 -7.38 11.23 -9.04
C VAL A 80 -6.37 12.29 -8.64
N GLY A 81 -5.19 11.89 -8.15
CA GLY A 81 -4.11 12.85 -7.81
C GLY A 81 -3.65 13.69 -9.00
N LYS A 82 -3.48 13.05 -10.16
CA LYS A 82 -3.16 13.77 -11.43
C LYS A 82 -4.27 14.75 -11.81
N TYR A 83 -5.52 14.32 -11.76
CA TYR A 83 -6.67 15.18 -12.02
C TYR A 83 -6.69 16.40 -11.08
N ILE A 84 -6.46 16.21 -9.78
CA ILE A 84 -6.38 17.30 -8.80
C ILE A 84 -5.26 18.27 -9.19
N ALA A 85 -4.06 17.76 -9.49
CA ALA A 85 -2.93 18.60 -9.87
C ALA A 85 -3.22 19.43 -11.12
N GLU A 86 -3.87 18.86 -12.12
CA GLU A 86 -4.29 19.57 -13.34
C GLU A 86 -5.32 20.67 -13.08
N GLN A 87 -6.27 20.45 -12.16
CA GLN A 87 -7.36 21.38 -11.87
C GLN A 87 -7.01 22.43 -10.81
N ALA A 88 -6.00 22.19 -9.98
CA ALA A 88 -5.63 23.05 -8.85
C ALA A 88 -5.05 24.42 -9.27
N GLY A 89 -4.53 24.53 -10.49
CA GLY A 89 -3.93 25.78 -10.98
C GLY A 89 -2.70 26.19 -10.15
N TYR A 90 -2.72 27.39 -9.56
CA TYR A 90 -1.61 27.95 -8.78
C TYR A 90 -1.61 27.53 -7.30
N LYS A 91 -2.58 26.73 -6.86
CA LYS A 91 -2.66 26.29 -5.46
C LYS A 91 -1.55 25.32 -5.12
N ARG A 92 -1.11 25.35 -3.86
CA ARG A 92 -0.22 24.32 -3.34
C ARG A 92 -0.93 22.99 -3.26
N THR A 93 -0.24 21.91 -3.63
CA THR A 93 -0.76 20.55 -3.52
C THR A 93 0.20 19.68 -2.72
N VAL A 94 -0.36 18.87 -1.81
CA VAL A 94 0.34 17.79 -1.11
C VAL A 94 -0.38 16.51 -1.47
N LEU A 95 0.23 15.69 -2.30
CA LEU A 95 -0.41 14.52 -2.91
C LEU A 95 0.31 13.25 -2.45
N GLU A 96 -0.37 12.47 -1.62
CA GLU A 96 0.02 11.13 -1.22
C GLU A 96 -0.77 10.13 -2.06
N LEU A 97 -0.10 9.47 -2.99
CA LEU A 97 -0.76 8.66 -4.01
C LEU A 97 -0.45 7.16 -3.82
N GLY A 98 -0.72 6.37 -4.84
CA GLY A 98 -0.47 4.93 -4.81
C GLY A 98 1.01 4.57 -4.68
N GLY A 99 1.27 3.35 -4.24
CA GLY A 99 2.58 2.73 -4.19
C GLY A 99 2.52 1.30 -4.70
N ASN A 100 3.62 0.82 -5.24
CA ASN A 100 3.76 -0.57 -5.69
C ASN A 100 5.07 -1.13 -5.12
N ASP A 101 5.12 -1.13 -3.81
CA ASP A 101 6.34 -1.18 -3.03
C ASP A 101 6.96 -2.59 -3.01
N PRO A 102 8.24 -2.72 -3.34
CA PRO A 102 8.94 -3.99 -3.28
C PRO A 102 9.45 -4.31 -1.88
N LEU A 103 9.43 -5.60 -1.52
CA LEU A 103 10.35 -6.17 -0.55
C LEU A 103 11.39 -7.01 -1.30
N ILE A 104 12.65 -6.66 -1.15
CA ILE A 104 13.78 -7.30 -1.84
C ILE A 104 14.45 -8.27 -0.87
N VAL A 105 14.56 -9.54 -1.26
CA VAL A 105 15.14 -10.63 -0.46
C VAL A 105 16.42 -11.10 -1.14
N LEU A 106 17.58 -10.77 -0.56
CA LEU A 106 18.87 -11.05 -1.17
C LEU A 106 19.41 -12.42 -0.78
N ASN A 107 20.37 -12.93 -1.55
CA ASN A 107 20.90 -14.28 -1.48
C ASN A 107 21.96 -14.51 -0.38
N ASP A 108 22.26 -13.49 0.44
CA ASP A 108 23.20 -13.56 1.55
C ASP A 108 22.53 -13.95 2.90
N LEU A 109 21.22 -14.26 2.87
CA LEU A 109 20.46 -14.61 4.06
C LEU A 109 20.62 -16.09 4.44
N ASN A 110 20.80 -16.35 5.72
CA ASN A 110 20.70 -17.67 6.31
C ASN A 110 19.24 -18.05 6.61
N ASP A 111 18.99 -19.24 7.14
CA ASP A 111 17.65 -19.76 7.39
C ASP A 111 16.84 -18.95 8.40
N ASP A 112 17.46 -18.42 9.44
CA ASP A 112 16.77 -17.61 10.45
C ASP A 112 16.45 -16.21 9.91
N ASP A 113 17.31 -15.68 9.09
CA ASP A 113 17.07 -14.42 8.38
C ASP A 113 15.96 -14.57 7.33
N LEU A 114 15.92 -15.70 6.61
CA LEU A 114 14.82 -16.00 5.69
C LEU A 114 13.47 -16.07 6.41
N LYS A 115 13.41 -16.65 7.61
CA LYS A 115 12.18 -16.64 8.42
C LYS A 115 11.70 -15.22 8.73
N LYS A 116 12.62 -14.34 9.09
CA LYS A 116 12.30 -12.91 9.33
C LYS A 116 11.83 -12.23 8.05
N ALA A 117 12.52 -12.44 6.92
CA ALA A 117 12.14 -11.88 5.64
C ALA A 117 10.75 -12.36 5.20
N VAL A 118 10.41 -13.64 5.42
CA VAL A 118 9.08 -14.20 5.16
C VAL A 118 8.01 -13.53 6.04
N GLU A 119 8.29 -13.33 7.33
CA GLU A 119 7.34 -12.66 8.22
C GLU A 119 7.08 -11.21 7.77
N LEU A 120 8.12 -10.47 7.40
CA LEU A 120 8.00 -9.12 6.84
C LEU A 120 7.20 -9.13 5.52
N ALA A 121 7.51 -10.06 4.62
CA ALA A 121 6.85 -10.16 3.32
C ALA A 121 5.35 -10.45 3.46
N VAL A 122 5.00 -11.51 4.19
CA VAL A 122 3.62 -11.96 4.31
C VAL A 122 2.79 -10.97 5.12
N THR A 123 3.29 -10.52 6.27
CA THR A 123 2.59 -9.50 7.08
C THR A 123 2.50 -8.18 6.34
N GLY A 124 3.57 -7.75 5.65
CA GLY A 124 3.59 -6.55 4.84
C GLY A 124 2.58 -6.56 3.69
N ALA A 125 2.35 -7.73 3.06
CA ALA A 125 1.38 -7.89 1.98
C ALA A 125 -0.07 -8.02 2.47
N THR A 126 -0.30 -8.54 3.68
CA THR A 126 -1.65 -8.91 4.14
C THR A 126 -2.25 -8.01 5.21
N LYS A 127 -1.43 -7.24 5.95
CA LYS A 127 -1.92 -6.31 6.97
C LYS A 127 -2.93 -5.32 6.37
N ASN A 128 -4.09 -5.16 7.03
CA ASN A 128 -5.24 -4.40 6.52
C ASN A 128 -5.74 -4.91 5.16
N SER A 129 -5.71 -6.22 4.96
CA SER A 129 -6.07 -6.88 3.69
C SER A 129 -5.27 -6.36 2.48
N GLY A 130 -4.00 -5.95 2.69
CA GLY A 130 -3.14 -5.39 1.65
C GLY A 130 -3.51 -3.96 1.21
N GLN A 131 -4.52 -3.35 1.82
CA GLN A 131 -5.05 -2.04 1.43
C GLN A 131 -4.25 -0.89 2.07
N ARG A 132 -2.97 -0.81 1.70
CA ARG A 132 -2.05 0.27 2.08
C ARG A 132 -1.19 0.68 0.90
N CYS A 133 -0.92 1.98 0.75
CA CYS A 133 0.02 2.46 -0.28
C CYS A 133 1.41 1.84 -0.10
N THR A 134 1.86 1.66 1.15
CA THR A 134 3.13 1.02 1.53
C THR A 134 3.02 -0.49 1.80
N ALA A 135 1.97 -1.18 1.34
CA ALA A 135 1.95 -2.64 1.43
C ALA A 135 3.06 -3.26 0.56
N VAL A 136 3.57 -4.41 0.97
CA VAL A 136 4.44 -5.22 0.10
C VAL A 136 3.59 -5.77 -1.04
N LYS A 137 3.76 -5.21 -2.24
CA LYS A 137 3.01 -5.59 -3.43
C LYS A 137 3.85 -6.36 -4.44
N ARG A 138 5.16 -6.40 -4.23
CA ARG A 138 6.12 -7.13 -5.06
C ARG A 138 7.21 -7.72 -4.17
N ILE A 139 7.40 -9.02 -4.18
CA ILE A 139 8.52 -9.67 -3.49
C ILE A 139 9.54 -10.06 -4.53
N LEU A 140 10.67 -9.35 -4.57
CA LEU A 140 11.79 -9.63 -5.45
C LEU A 140 12.76 -10.56 -4.68
N CYS A 141 12.72 -11.86 -4.99
CA CYS A 141 13.50 -12.85 -4.28
C CYS A 141 14.61 -13.42 -5.19
N GLN A 142 15.88 -13.31 -4.78
CA GLN A 142 16.99 -13.84 -5.55
C GLN A 142 16.94 -15.37 -5.65
N ASP A 143 17.27 -15.90 -6.83
CA ASP A 143 17.05 -17.31 -7.21
C ASP A 143 17.67 -18.30 -6.23
N LYS A 144 18.83 -18.02 -5.67
CA LYS A 144 19.54 -18.89 -4.74
C LYS A 144 18.73 -19.20 -3.46
N VAL A 145 17.88 -18.32 -3.02
CA VAL A 145 17.09 -18.47 -1.78
C VAL A 145 15.59 -18.62 -2.06
N ALA A 146 15.17 -18.47 -3.31
CA ALA A 146 13.76 -18.38 -3.69
C ALA A 146 12.95 -19.64 -3.33
N ASP A 147 13.46 -20.83 -3.60
CA ASP A 147 12.70 -22.07 -3.32
C ASP A 147 12.32 -22.18 -1.84
N LYS A 148 13.30 -21.95 -0.97
CA LYS A 148 13.09 -22.01 0.48
C LYS A 148 12.20 -20.88 0.98
N PHE A 149 12.40 -19.67 0.44
CA PHE A 149 11.54 -18.51 0.76
C PHE A 149 10.08 -18.79 0.39
N VAL A 150 9.82 -19.30 -0.80
CA VAL A 150 8.48 -19.62 -1.32
C VAL A 150 7.79 -20.67 -0.42
N GLU A 151 8.48 -21.77 -0.08
CA GLU A 151 7.95 -22.78 0.82
C GLU A 151 7.52 -22.19 2.17
N MET A 152 8.40 -21.40 2.79
CA MET A 152 8.14 -20.78 4.08
C MET A 152 7.02 -19.71 3.99
N ALA A 153 6.97 -18.92 2.92
CA ALA A 153 5.92 -17.92 2.69
C ALA A 153 4.55 -18.57 2.52
N LEU A 154 4.48 -19.68 1.77
CA LEU A 154 3.26 -20.48 1.63
C LEU A 154 2.75 -21.00 2.98
N GLU A 155 3.61 -21.60 3.78
CA GLU A 155 3.24 -22.12 5.10
C GLU A 155 2.82 -21.01 6.08
N ARG A 156 3.43 -19.83 5.97
CA ARG A 156 3.05 -18.66 6.77
C ARG A 156 1.70 -18.10 6.34
N ALA A 157 1.44 -17.99 5.04
CA ALA A 157 0.18 -17.48 4.50
C ALA A 157 -1.02 -18.35 4.87
N LYS A 158 -0.87 -19.69 4.84
CA LYS A 158 -1.92 -20.64 5.24
C LYS A 158 -2.35 -20.51 6.71
N LYS A 159 -1.54 -19.91 7.58
CA LYS A 159 -1.86 -19.70 8.99
C LYS A 159 -2.71 -18.45 9.25
N ILE A 160 -2.90 -17.60 8.24
CA ILE A 160 -3.71 -16.40 8.37
C ILE A 160 -5.19 -16.78 8.41
N LYS A 161 -5.86 -16.41 9.48
CA LYS A 161 -7.31 -16.58 9.62
C LYS A 161 -8.01 -15.42 8.93
N PHE A 162 -8.80 -15.71 7.93
CA PHE A 162 -9.59 -14.71 7.21
C PHE A 162 -11.09 -14.96 7.42
N GLY A 163 -11.88 -13.90 7.49
CA GLY A 163 -13.30 -14.03 7.78
C GLY A 163 -13.97 -12.71 8.17
N ASP A 164 -14.98 -12.81 9.03
CA ASP A 164 -15.71 -11.66 9.54
C ASP A 164 -14.79 -10.73 10.34
N PRO A 165 -14.64 -9.45 9.94
CA PRO A 165 -13.80 -8.49 10.66
C PRO A 165 -14.29 -8.15 12.07
N MET A 166 -15.54 -8.51 12.43
CA MET A 166 -16.07 -8.35 13.78
C MET A 166 -15.65 -9.48 14.73
N ASP A 167 -15.14 -10.58 14.20
CA ASP A 167 -14.58 -11.66 15.01
C ASP A 167 -13.13 -11.31 15.40
N MET A 168 -12.88 -11.22 16.70
CA MET A 168 -11.56 -10.93 17.27
C MET A 168 -10.48 -11.98 16.93
N GLN A 169 -10.87 -13.14 16.40
CA GLN A 169 -9.95 -14.18 15.94
C GLN A 169 -9.57 -14.04 14.45
N THR A 170 -10.17 -13.10 13.74
CA THR A 170 -9.88 -12.84 12.33
C THR A 170 -8.65 -11.96 12.18
N ASP A 171 -7.63 -12.46 11.45
CA ASP A 171 -6.42 -11.71 11.10
C ASP A 171 -6.64 -10.83 9.86
N LEU A 172 -7.50 -11.27 8.93
CA LEU A 172 -7.73 -10.64 7.63
C LEU A 172 -9.23 -10.59 7.31
N GLY A 173 -9.76 -9.38 7.20
CA GLY A 173 -11.13 -9.11 6.79
C GLY A 173 -11.28 -8.88 5.29
N THR A 174 -12.33 -8.15 4.90
CA THR A 174 -12.64 -7.85 3.51
C THR A 174 -11.72 -6.76 2.93
N VAL A 175 -11.62 -6.73 1.61
CA VAL A 175 -11.23 -5.51 0.88
C VAL A 175 -12.43 -4.56 0.77
N VAL A 176 -12.23 -3.38 0.19
CA VAL A 176 -13.19 -2.27 0.21
C VAL A 176 -14.57 -2.65 -0.38
N ASN A 177 -14.59 -3.42 -1.45
CA ASN A 177 -15.81 -3.91 -2.11
C ASN A 177 -15.55 -5.16 -2.95
N ALA A 178 -16.60 -5.74 -3.51
CA ALA A 178 -16.51 -6.95 -4.31
C ALA A 178 -15.82 -6.72 -5.67
N GLU A 179 -16.00 -5.54 -6.26
CA GLU A 179 -15.40 -5.16 -7.54
C GLU A 179 -13.87 -5.08 -7.44
N ALA A 180 -13.36 -4.54 -6.32
CA ALA A 180 -11.92 -4.52 -6.04
C ALA A 180 -11.38 -5.95 -5.89
N ALA A 181 -12.08 -6.80 -5.13
CA ALA A 181 -11.69 -8.20 -4.97
C ALA A 181 -11.66 -8.95 -6.31
N GLU A 182 -12.64 -8.70 -7.18
CA GLU A 182 -12.71 -9.30 -8.51
C GLU A 182 -11.56 -8.84 -9.42
N LEU A 183 -11.22 -7.55 -9.39
CA LEU A 183 -10.08 -7.03 -10.14
C LEU A 183 -8.77 -7.69 -9.70
N PHE A 184 -8.56 -7.87 -8.39
CA PHE A 184 -7.34 -8.48 -7.87
C PHE A 184 -7.25 -9.96 -8.23
N ASP A 185 -8.37 -10.66 -8.14
CA ASP A 185 -8.51 -12.05 -8.54
C ASP A 185 -8.22 -12.25 -10.05
N LYS A 186 -8.76 -11.36 -10.88
CA LYS A 186 -8.48 -11.34 -12.31
C LYS A 186 -6.99 -11.13 -12.62
N ARG A 187 -6.30 -10.23 -11.92
CA ARG A 187 -4.86 -10.02 -12.10
C ARG A 187 -4.04 -11.26 -11.75
N VAL A 188 -4.47 -12.01 -10.74
CA VAL A 188 -3.85 -13.30 -10.38
C VAL A 188 -4.05 -14.32 -11.49
N SER A 189 -5.27 -14.44 -12.01
CA SER A 189 -5.57 -15.35 -13.13
C SER A 189 -4.77 -15.02 -14.39
N MET A 190 -4.66 -13.74 -14.73
CA MET A 190 -3.83 -13.29 -15.86
C MET A 190 -2.34 -13.61 -15.65
N ALA A 191 -1.84 -13.47 -14.42
CA ALA A 191 -0.45 -13.84 -14.13
C ALA A 191 -0.23 -15.35 -14.24
N GLU A 192 -1.22 -16.18 -13.88
CA GLU A 192 -1.19 -17.63 -14.05
C GLU A 192 -1.18 -18.02 -15.53
N GLU A 193 -1.99 -17.38 -16.36
CA GLU A 193 -1.98 -17.55 -17.83
C GLU A 193 -0.62 -17.18 -18.43
N ASP A 194 0.09 -16.19 -17.85
CA ASP A 194 1.44 -15.78 -18.23
C ASP A 194 2.55 -16.69 -17.65
N GLY A 195 2.20 -17.80 -16.98
CA GLY A 195 3.13 -18.83 -16.50
C GLY A 195 3.53 -18.72 -15.03
N ALA A 196 2.91 -17.83 -14.25
CA ALA A 196 3.04 -17.85 -12.79
C ALA A 196 2.36 -19.08 -12.19
N LYS A 197 2.72 -19.40 -10.94
CA LYS A 197 2.16 -20.54 -10.21
C LYS A 197 1.35 -20.06 -9.02
N VAL A 198 0.05 -20.24 -9.05
CA VAL A 198 -0.83 -19.97 -7.90
C VAL A 198 -0.68 -21.12 -6.91
N LEU A 199 0.02 -20.87 -5.80
CA LEU A 199 0.31 -21.88 -4.79
C LEU A 199 -0.75 -21.98 -3.70
N TYR A 200 -1.46 -20.87 -3.44
CA TYR A 200 -2.53 -20.81 -2.46
C TYR A 200 -3.56 -19.78 -2.88
N HIS A 201 -4.79 -20.25 -3.03
CA HIS A 201 -5.96 -19.42 -3.34
C HIS A 201 -7.22 -20.17 -2.90
N PRO A 202 -7.67 -20.02 -1.64
CA PRO A 202 -8.81 -20.78 -1.13
C PRO A 202 -10.18 -20.34 -1.67
N GLY A 203 -10.20 -19.37 -2.57
CA GLY A 203 -11.42 -18.86 -3.20
C GLY A 203 -11.94 -17.57 -2.56
N ARG A 204 -12.53 -16.70 -3.39
CA ARG A 204 -13.13 -15.42 -3.02
C ARG A 204 -14.60 -15.60 -2.64
N ASN A 205 -15.09 -14.81 -1.68
CA ASN A 205 -16.51 -14.68 -1.37
C ASN A 205 -16.90 -13.19 -1.26
N GLY A 206 -17.50 -12.63 -2.30
CA GLY A 206 -17.80 -11.21 -2.37
C GLY A 206 -16.53 -10.36 -2.22
N ALA A 207 -16.51 -9.46 -1.25
CA ALA A 207 -15.36 -8.62 -0.90
C ALA A 207 -14.32 -9.35 -0.03
N LEU A 208 -14.61 -10.54 0.50
CA LEU A 208 -13.65 -11.32 1.25
C LEU A 208 -12.70 -12.03 0.29
N LEU A 209 -11.51 -11.48 0.16
CA LEU A 209 -10.41 -12.06 -0.60
C LEU A 209 -9.39 -12.63 0.38
N PRO A 210 -9.14 -13.95 0.39
CA PRO A 210 -8.16 -14.55 1.27
C PRO A 210 -6.73 -14.18 0.84
N PRO A 211 -5.70 -14.52 1.64
CA PRO A 211 -4.31 -14.39 1.18
C PRO A 211 -4.08 -15.25 -0.06
N ILE A 212 -3.48 -14.69 -1.08
CA ILE A 212 -3.16 -15.41 -2.32
C ILE A 212 -1.64 -15.43 -2.48
N VAL A 213 -1.04 -16.62 -2.63
CA VAL A 213 0.40 -16.78 -2.85
C VAL A 213 0.64 -17.16 -4.31
N VAL A 214 1.41 -16.36 -5.00
CA VAL A 214 1.74 -16.56 -6.42
C VAL A 214 3.25 -16.55 -6.59
N ASP A 215 3.82 -17.65 -7.09
CA ASP A 215 5.24 -17.79 -7.37
C ASP A 215 5.56 -17.66 -8.85
N ASN A 216 6.81 -17.37 -9.16
CA ASN A 216 7.34 -17.23 -10.51
C ASN A 216 6.58 -16.18 -11.35
N VAL A 217 6.19 -15.08 -10.70
CA VAL A 217 5.45 -14.02 -11.38
C VAL A 217 6.37 -13.26 -12.34
N ASN A 218 5.93 -13.10 -13.58
CA ASN A 218 6.65 -12.28 -14.54
C ASN A 218 6.60 -10.80 -14.13
N TYR A 219 7.77 -10.15 -14.00
CA TYR A 219 7.84 -8.74 -13.59
C TYR A 219 7.18 -7.76 -14.59
N LYS A 220 6.82 -8.23 -15.79
CA LYS A 220 6.08 -7.45 -16.81
C LYS A 220 4.57 -7.65 -16.73
N SER A 221 4.08 -8.59 -15.93
CA SER A 221 2.64 -8.84 -15.77
C SER A 221 1.92 -7.65 -15.15
N GLU A 222 0.62 -7.53 -15.38
CA GLU A 222 -0.22 -6.49 -14.79
C GLU A 222 -0.20 -6.58 -13.25
N LEU A 223 -0.17 -7.79 -12.68
CA LEU A 223 -0.08 -8.03 -11.24
C LEU A 223 1.15 -7.36 -10.59
N VAL A 224 2.25 -7.21 -11.34
CA VAL A 224 3.49 -6.57 -10.86
C VAL A 224 3.58 -5.09 -11.25
N ARG A 225 3.02 -4.70 -12.40
CA ARG A 225 3.16 -3.33 -12.90
C ARG A 225 2.12 -2.37 -12.33
N GLU A 226 0.94 -2.88 -12.00
CA GLU A 226 -0.15 -2.08 -11.46
C GLU A 226 -0.28 -2.28 -9.94
N GLU A 227 -0.72 -1.26 -9.26
CA GLU A 227 -0.99 -1.34 -7.82
C GLU A 227 -2.15 -2.30 -7.54
N THR A 228 -1.86 -3.45 -6.92
CA THR A 228 -2.88 -4.38 -6.42
C THR A 228 -3.12 -4.12 -4.95
N PHE A 229 -4.23 -3.46 -4.64
CA PHE A 229 -4.56 -2.98 -3.29
C PHE A 229 -5.31 -4.06 -2.49
N GLY A 230 -4.74 -5.27 -2.45
CA GLY A 230 -5.33 -6.48 -1.89
C GLY A 230 -4.28 -7.44 -1.29
N PRO A 231 -4.72 -8.51 -0.62
CA PRO A 231 -3.87 -9.42 0.12
C PRO A 231 -3.20 -10.47 -0.80
N VAL A 232 -2.57 -10.01 -1.87
CA VAL A 232 -1.83 -10.85 -2.81
C VAL A 232 -0.35 -10.80 -2.48
N ILE A 233 0.32 -11.94 -2.51
CA ILE A 233 1.73 -12.16 -2.18
C ILE A 233 2.44 -12.64 -3.47
N PRO A 234 2.75 -11.74 -4.42
CA PRO A 234 3.41 -12.12 -5.67
C PRO A 234 4.92 -12.22 -5.45
N ILE A 235 5.49 -13.38 -5.74
CA ILE A 235 6.92 -13.63 -5.66
C ILE A 235 7.51 -13.63 -7.06
N ILE A 236 8.38 -12.68 -7.30
CA ILE A 236 9.14 -12.50 -8.54
C ILE A 236 10.53 -13.06 -8.28
N ARG A 237 10.87 -14.16 -8.95
CA ARG A 237 12.21 -14.71 -8.91
C ARG A 237 13.11 -13.83 -9.74
N VAL A 238 14.24 -13.42 -9.18
CA VAL A 238 15.19 -12.52 -9.83
C VAL A 238 16.60 -13.09 -9.81
N PRO A 239 17.43 -12.79 -10.82
CA PRO A 239 18.84 -13.22 -10.84
C PRO A 239 19.61 -12.78 -9.59
N ASP A 240 20.69 -13.48 -9.30
CA ASP A 240 21.54 -13.21 -8.12
C ASP A 240 22.43 -11.95 -8.27
N GLU A 241 22.35 -11.25 -9.40
CA GLU A 241 23.06 -10.00 -9.67
C GLU A 241 22.26 -8.79 -9.22
N ASP A 242 22.78 -8.02 -8.29
CA ASP A 242 22.10 -6.85 -7.68
C ASP A 242 21.65 -5.80 -8.70
N GLU A 243 22.44 -5.56 -9.76
CA GLU A 243 22.07 -4.60 -10.81
C GLU A 243 20.75 -4.99 -11.52
N GLN A 244 20.54 -6.29 -11.75
CA GLN A 244 19.30 -6.77 -12.36
C GLN A 244 18.11 -6.62 -11.40
N VAL A 245 18.31 -6.90 -10.12
CA VAL A 245 17.28 -6.71 -9.08
C VAL A 245 16.86 -5.24 -9.00
N ILE A 246 17.82 -4.33 -8.95
CA ILE A 246 17.57 -2.87 -8.91
C ILE A 246 16.81 -2.43 -10.18
N LYS A 247 17.24 -2.89 -11.35
CA LYS A 247 16.56 -2.59 -12.61
C LYS A 247 15.12 -3.06 -12.64
N ILE A 248 14.85 -4.28 -12.16
CA ILE A 248 13.48 -4.82 -12.06
C ILE A 248 12.66 -4.03 -11.03
N SER A 249 13.26 -3.73 -9.88
CA SER A 249 12.60 -2.92 -8.84
C SER A 249 12.16 -1.56 -9.38
N ASN A 250 13.03 -0.86 -10.11
CA ASN A 250 12.80 0.47 -10.70
C ASN A 250 11.95 0.44 -11.99
N SER A 251 11.46 -0.73 -12.43
CA SER A 251 10.76 -0.86 -13.72
C SER A 251 9.29 -0.46 -13.73
N THR A 252 8.75 0.00 -12.61
CA THR A 252 7.35 0.47 -12.51
C THR A 252 7.28 2.00 -12.48
N ALA A 253 6.09 2.54 -12.68
CA ALA A 253 5.83 3.99 -12.59
C ALA A 253 5.72 4.50 -11.15
N PHE A 254 5.85 3.63 -10.16
CA PHE A 254 5.73 3.94 -8.74
C PHE A 254 7.11 4.11 -8.09
N GLY A 255 7.15 4.83 -6.97
CA GLY A 255 8.40 5.10 -6.26
C GLY A 255 8.17 5.60 -4.83
N LEU A 256 7.19 5.02 -4.10
CA LEU A 256 6.86 5.48 -2.75
C LEU A 256 7.87 4.99 -1.72
N SER A 257 7.98 3.69 -1.54
CA SER A 257 8.84 3.08 -0.53
C SER A 257 9.36 1.71 -0.97
N SER A 258 10.34 1.17 -0.26
CA SER A 258 10.87 -0.18 -0.46
C SER A 258 11.38 -0.78 0.84
N GLY A 259 11.44 -2.12 0.89
CA GLY A 259 12.14 -2.87 1.93
C GLY A 259 13.26 -3.71 1.33
N VAL A 260 14.38 -3.86 2.03
CA VAL A 260 15.52 -4.67 1.60
C VAL A 260 16.02 -5.54 2.75
N CYS A 261 16.07 -6.84 2.54
CA CYS A 261 16.59 -7.82 3.48
C CYS A 261 17.99 -8.28 3.03
N THR A 262 19.01 -7.81 3.72
CA THR A 262 20.42 -8.20 3.51
C THR A 262 21.22 -8.00 4.79
N ASN A 263 22.24 -8.84 5.02
CA ASN A 263 23.20 -8.68 6.11
C ASN A 263 24.48 -7.97 5.65
N ASN A 264 24.59 -7.63 4.37
CA ASN A 264 25.75 -6.97 3.82
C ASN A 264 25.54 -5.46 3.75
N PHE A 265 26.26 -4.73 4.59
CA PHE A 265 26.17 -3.26 4.66
C PHE A 265 26.46 -2.57 3.31
N ASN A 266 27.42 -3.07 2.55
CA ASN A 266 27.77 -2.46 1.25
C ASN A 266 26.64 -2.65 0.23
N ARG A 267 25.97 -3.82 0.25
CA ARG A 267 24.80 -4.08 -0.58
C ARG A 267 23.65 -3.16 -0.14
N ALA A 268 23.35 -3.10 1.15
CA ALA A 268 22.32 -2.19 1.67
C ALA A 268 22.56 -0.74 1.21
N LYS A 269 23.78 -0.23 1.33
CA LYS A 269 24.17 1.10 0.86
C LYS A 269 23.91 1.28 -0.64
N ASN A 270 24.26 0.30 -1.47
CA ASN A 270 24.03 0.34 -2.91
C ASN A 270 22.52 0.43 -3.23
N TYR A 271 21.68 -0.39 -2.58
CA TYR A 271 20.22 -0.31 -2.75
C TYR A 271 19.63 1.02 -2.31
N ILE A 272 20.14 1.61 -1.22
CA ILE A 272 19.72 2.96 -0.75
C ILE A 272 20.02 4.02 -1.82
N GLN A 273 21.12 3.89 -2.54
CA GLN A 273 21.54 4.87 -3.56
C GLN A 273 20.83 4.70 -4.90
N GLU A 274 20.53 3.45 -5.29
CA GLU A 274 20.09 3.12 -6.64
C GLU A 274 18.59 2.87 -6.79
N LEU A 275 17.85 2.63 -5.69
CA LEU A 275 16.41 2.46 -5.76
C LEU A 275 15.70 3.81 -5.96
N ASN A 276 14.86 3.86 -6.99
CA ASN A 276 14.07 5.05 -7.33
C ASN A 276 12.79 5.14 -6.50
N VAL A 277 12.95 5.36 -5.20
CA VAL A 277 11.85 5.44 -4.21
C VAL A 277 12.12 6.56 -3.20
N GLY A 278 11.06 7.03 -2.54
CA GLY A 278 11.16 8.05 -1.50
C GLY A 278 11.84 7.56 -0.22
N THR A 279 11.66 6.28 0.15
CA THR A 279 12.28 5.67 1.32
C THR A 279 12.77 4.25 1.04
N VAL A 280 13.94 3.91 1.59
CA VAL A 280 14.49 2.54 1.59
C VAL A 280 14.65 2.07 3.02
N ASN A 281 13.98 0.99 3.37
CA ASN A 281 13.97 0.42 4.71
C ASN A 281 14.79 -0.87 4.73
N ILE A 282 15.80 -0.95 5.60
CA ILE A 282 16.64 -2.14 5.73
C ILE A 282 16.10 -3.00 6.88
N TRP A 283 15.81 -4.27 6.62
CA TRP A 283 15.20 -5.19 7.57
C TRP A 283 13.83 -4.73 8.11
N GLU A 284 13.08 -4.02 7.28
CA GLU A 284 11.75 -3.55 7.59
C GLU A 284 10.87 -3.59 6.32
N VAL A 285 9.55 -3.62 6.51
CA VAL A 285 8.58 -3.47 5.41
C VAL A 285 8.68 -2.07 4.81
N PRO A 286 8.24 -1.87 3.55
CA PRO A 286 8.03 -0.53 3.03
C PRO A 286 7.18 0.29 3.99
N GLY A 287 7.62 1.49 4.29
CA GLY A 287 6.97 2.37 5.26
C GLY A 287 7.20 3.84 4.92
N TYR A 288 6.60 4.72 5.69
CA TYR A 288 6.82 6.16 5.58
C TYR A 288 7.58 6.68 6.82
N ARG A 289 8.20 7.84 6.66
CA ARG A 289 8.92 8.51 7.74
C ARG A 289 7.94 9.26 8.65
N ILE A 290 8.28 9.37 9.92
CA ILE A 290 7.45 10.04 10.94
C ILE A 290 7.90 11.49 11.17
N GLU A 291 9.09 11.88 10.70
CA GLU A 291 9.64 13.24 10.84
C GLU A 291 8.95 14.27 9.98
#